data_35c5e5d9ea428cfbfe275e1f0c7b6977
#
_entry.id   35c5e5d9ea428cfbfe275e1f0c7b6977
#
_cell.length_a   1.000
_cell.length_b   1.000
_cell.length_c   1.000
_cell.angle_alpha   90.00
_cell.angle_beta   90.00
_cell.angle_gamma   90.00
#
_symmetry.space_group_name_H-M   'P 1'
#
loop_
_entity.id
_entity.type
_entity.pdbx_description
1 polymer ?
#
loop_
_entity_poly.entity_id
_entity_poly.type
_entity_poly.pdbx_seq_one_letter_code
_entity_poly.pdbx_strand_id
1 'polypeptide(L)'
;MAECIHGFEDGLCDICFPRQAPEPVRRASTTTARRPAASRTSGGGVMTTRPQPKRTSARPTMLLNTQRVYHVTHLRNLEAIVIDEAIRADAAPEVDVSSATTRELRRSAELATGGTVADRVPFQLSPNAGRWNELRSGAAGAHWSDAARAANPLEFVILVTSAGAVGSDVIFANGDAAAPATRFAAGDDGTALLRATFALDPELLDAELLAPSPVPFSAVTLIGVANEPVRDQVRQLLADAGVGHDSAGRSSGAAPKVAVYPPWFQAE
;
A
#
# COMPACT_ATOMS: atom_id res chain seq x y z
N MET A 1 -10.17 -22.24 9.99
CA MET A 1 -10.44 -20.93 10.60
C MET A 1 -9.87 -19.89 9.63
N ALA A 2 -10.64 -18.89 9.24
CA ALA A 2 -10.16 -17.87 8.33
C ALA A 2 -9.33 -16.86 9.12
N GLU A 3 -8.15 -16.50 8.61
CA GLU A 3 -7.31 -15.46 9.16
C GLU A 3 -7.36 -14.23 8.25
N CYS A 4 -7.33 -13.03 8.82
CA CYS A 4 -7.25 -11.80 8.04
C CYS A 4 -5.83 -11.57 7.51
N ILE A 5 -5.68 -10.61 6.57
CA ILE A 5 -4.39 -10.26 5.94
C ILE A 5 -3.30 -9.81 6.93
N HIS A 6 -3.66 -9.50 8.18
CA HIS A 6 -2.74 -9.12 9.25
C HIS A 6 -2.34 -10.30 10.14
N GLY A 7 -2.77 -11.53 9.82
CA GLY A 7 -2.42 -12.74 10.55
C GLY A 7 -3.24 -13.00 11.84
N PHE A 8 -4.34 -12.30 12.02
CA PHE A 8 -5.27 -12.49 13.13
C PHE A 8 -6.47 -13.33 12.71
N GLU A 9 -7.02 -14.10 13.64
CA GLU A 9 -8.28 -14.81 13.43
C GLU A 9 -9.41 -13.84 13.10
N ASP A 10 -10.41 -14.33 12.34
CA ASP A 10 -11.54 -13.53 11.87
C ASP A 10 -12.25 -12.83 13.04
N GLY A 11 -12.38 -11.51 12.95
CA GLY A 11 -12.97 -10.68 14.01
C GLY A 11 -11.99 -10.15 15.08
N LEU A 12 -10.72 -10.58 15.11
CA LEU A 12 -9.73 -10.15 16.11
C LEU A 12 -8.79 -9.02 15.60
N CYS A 13 -8.86 -8.66 14.33
CA CYS A 13 -8.04 -7.60 13.77
C CYS A 13 -8.75 -6.26 13.85
N ASP A 14 -8.24 -5.33 14.65
CA ASP A 14 -8.83 -3.99 14.80
C ASP A 14 -8.77 -3.13 13.51
N ILE A 15 -7.94 -3.53 12.55
CA ILE A 15 -7.83 -2.86 11.23
C ILE A 15 -8.88 -3.40 10.26
N CYS A 16 -9.05 -4.73 10.18
CA CYS A 16 -10.03 -5.36 9.30
C CYS A 16 -11.45 -5.33 9.88
N PHE A 17 -11.57 -5.35 11.22
CA PHE A 17 -12.80 -5.34 11.98
C PHE A 17 -12.72 -4.30 13.11
N PRO A 18 -12.79 -3.00 12.79
CA PRO A 18 -12.73 -1.95 13.80
C PRO A 18 -13.88 -2.10 14.79
N ARG A 19 -13.54 -2.23 16.07
CA ARG A 19 -14.55 -2.29 17.14
C ARG A 19 -15.29 -0.96 17.17
N GLN A 20 -16.61 -0.99 17.03
CA GLN A 20 -17.44 0.21 17.24
C GLN A 20 -17.21 0.71 18.66
N ALA A 21 -16.83 1.99 18.77
CA ALA A 21 -16.76 2.62 20.08
C ALA A 21 -18.14 2.54 20.75
N PRO A 22 -18.21 2.17 22.04
CA PRO A 22 -19.48 2.11 22.76
C PRO A 22 -20.13 3.50 22.70
N GLU A 23 -21.41 3.54 22.28
CA GLU A 23 -22.18 4.78 22.27
C GLU A 23 -22.15 5.42 23.65
N PRO A 24 -21.92 6.76 23.75
CA PRO A 24 -21.94 7.43 25.03
C PRO A 24 -23.34 7.32 25.63
N VAL A 25 -23.44 6.59 26.73
CA VAL A 25 -24.70 6.49 27.50
C VAL A 25 -25.12 7.91 27.92
N ARG A 26 -26.17 8.43 27.31
CA ARG A 26 -26.79 9.66 27.73
C ARG A 26 -27.32 9.48 29.14
N ARG A 27 -26.59 9.97 30.14
CA ARG A 27 -27.10 10.09 31.49
C ARG A 27 -28.27 11.08 31.48
N ALA A 28 -29.46 10.58 31.78
CA ALA A 28 -30.63 11.38 31.99
C ALA A 28 -30.34 12.38 33.13
N SER A 29 -30.48 13.66 32.82
CA SER A 29 -30.43 14.73 33.81
C SER A 29 -31.69 14.68 34.67
N THR A 30 -31.57 14.20 35.89
CA THR A 30 -32.62 14.38 36.89
C THR A 30 -32.57 15.82 37.43
N THR A 31 -33.49 16.60 36.98
CA THR A 31 -33.84 17.92 37.58
C THR A 31 -34.43 17.69 38.97
N THR A 32 -33.74 18.10 40.02
CA THR A 32 -34.34 18.31 41.31
C THR A 32 -34.15 19.75 41.75
N ALA A 33 -35.28 20.32 42.14
CA ALA A 33 -35.53 21.71 42.46
C ALA A 33 -34.81 22.22 43.71
N ARG A 34 -34.36 23.40 43.61
CA ARG A 34 -34.29 24.56 44.53
C ARG A 34 -34.66 24.38 46.01
N ARG A 35 -33.74 24.81 46.90
CA ARG A 35 -34.08 25.74 48.01
C ARG A 35 -32.83 26.49 48.52
N PRO A 36 -33.01 27.74 49.06
CA PRO A 36 -31.92 28.70 49.21
C PRO A 36 -31.40 28.88 50.63
N ALA A 37 -30.27 29.57 50.67
CA ALA A 37 -29.73 30.44 51.72
C ALA A 37 -29.10 29.83 52.98
N ALA A 38 -27.82 30.08 53.16
CA ALA A 38 -27.29 30.93 54.25
C ALA A 38 -25.78 31.14 54.06
N SER A 39 -25.38 32.35 54.12
CA SER A 39 -24.00 32.87 54.12
C SER A 39 -23.20 32.40 55.33
N ARG A 40 -21.89 32.16 55.13
CA ARG A 40 -20.82 32.62 56.05
C ARG A 40 -19.44 32.51 55.41
N THR A 41 -18.77 33.57 55.58
CA THR A 41 -17.40 34.04 55.29
C THR A 41 -16.24 33.12 55.60
N SER A 42 -15.18 33.38 54.81
CA SER A 42 -13.75 33.37 55.12
C SER A 42 -12.98 32.09 54.89
N GLY A 43 -11.88 32.22 54.12
CA GLY A 43 -10.78 31.26 54.04
C GLY A 43 -10.18 31.20 52.63
N GLY A 44 -9.23 32.14 52.37
CA GLY A 44 -8.46 32.12 51.12
C GLY A 44 -7.65 30.86 50.96
N GLY A 45 -7.90 30.15 49.89
CA GLY A 45 -7.05 29.09 49.39
C GLY A 45 -6.92 29.29 47.89
N VAL A 46 -5.78 29.82 47.46
CA VAL A 46 -5.40 29.92 46.07
C VAL A 46 -5.22 28.48 45.54
N MET A 47 -6.29 27.94 44.94
CA MET A 47 -6.11 26.71 44.13
C MET A 47 -5.45 27.10 42.82
N THR A 48 -4.14 26.91 42.75
CA THR A 48 -3.41 26.87 41.51
C THR A 48 -3.91 25.68 40.72
N THR A 49 -4.80 25.93 39.79
CA THR A 49 -5.15 24.94 38.75
C THR A 49 -3.92 24.70 37.90
N ARG A 50 -3.26 23.60 38.18
CA ARG A 50 -2.18 23.06 37.35
C ARG A 50 -2.75 22.87 35.95
N PRO A 51 -2.21 23.51 34.89
CA PRO A 51 -2.68 23.29 33.54
C PRO A 51 -2.45 21.82 33.21
N GLN A 52 -3.54 21.06 32.96
CA GLN A 52 -3.40 19.75 32.35
C GLN A 52 -2.75 19.95 30.97
N PRO A 53 -1.67 19.25 30.67
CA PRO A 53 -1.09 19.28 29.34
C PRO A 53 -2.19 18.76 28.38
N LYS A 54 -2.65 19.62 27.46
CA LYS A 54 -3.46 19.21 26.32
C LYS A 54 -2.64 18.10 25.64
N ARG A 55 -3.12 16.85 25.74
CA ARG A 55 -2.64 15.76 24.91
C ARG A 55 -3.02 16.15 23.48
N THR A 56 -2.14 16.88 22.81
CA THR A 56 -2.17 16.95 21.35
C THR A 56 -1.95 15.52 20.90
N SER A 57 -3.00 14.87 20.44
CA SER A 57 -2.85 13.64 19.67
C SER A 57 -2.02 14.02 18.45
N ALA A 58 -0.71 13.77 18.54
CA ALA A 58 0.16 13.92 17.38
C ALA A 58 -0.46 13.01 16.30
N ARG A 59 -0.95 13.61 15.21
CA ARG A 59 -1.32 12.84 14.02
C ARG A 59 -0.12 11.97 13.68
N PRO A 60 -0.32 10.68 13.41
CA PRO A 60 0.79 9.81 13.01
C PRO A 60 1.54 10.51 11.87
N THR A 61 2.84 10.68 12.06
CA THR A 61 3.67 11.37 11.07
C THR A 61 3.80 10.42 9.88
N MET A 62 3.09 10.72 8.79
CA MET A 62 3.21 9.96 7.54
C MET A 62 4.62 10.16 6.99
N LEU A 63 5.38 9.08 6.87
CA LEU A 63 6.72 9.03 6.32
C LEU A 63 6.71 8.16 5.07
N LEU A 64 7.47 8.56 4.03
CA LEU A 64 7.51 7.84 2.77
C LEU A 64 7.99 6.39 2.96
N ASN A 65 9.05 6.18 3.71
CA ASN A 65 9.64 4.86 3.95
C ASN A 65 8.75 3.88 4.74
N THR A 66 7.71 4.37 5.42
CA THR A 66 6.77 3.52 6.15
C THR A 66 5.54 3.13 5.33
N GLN A 67 5.41 3.69 4.11
CA GLN A 67 4.25 3.40 3.27
C GLN A 67 4.29 1.95 2.78
N ARG A 68 3.13 1.30 2.80
CA ARG A 68 2.92 0.04 2.11
C ARG A 68 2.78 0.33 0.63
N VAL A 69 3.41 -0.51 -0.20
CA VAL A 69 3.43 -0.35 -1.65
C VAL A 69 3.10 -1.65 -2.35
N TYR A 70 2.54 -1.54 -3.54
CA TYR A 70 1.89 -2.63 -4.26
C TYR A 70 2.41 -2.68 -5.70
N HIS A 71 2.95 -3.81 -6.12
CA HIS A 71 3.35 -4.05 -7.51
C HIS A 71 2.39 -5.06 -8.12
N VAL A 72 1.62 -4.60 -9.11
CA VAL A 72 0.64 -5.45 -9.83
C VAL A 72 1.33 -6.07 -11.03
N THR A 73 1.27 -7.40 -11.14
CA THR A 73 1.83 -8.13 -12.27
C THR A 73 0.97 -9.34 -12.63
N HIS A 74 1.06 -9.83 -13.86
CA HIS A 74 0.36 -11.03 -14.28
C HIS A 74 1.03 -12.28 -13.70
N LEU A 75 0.25 -13.31 -13.38
CA LEU A 75 0.75 -14.57 -12.79
C LEU A 75 1.90 -15.19 -13.60
N ARG A 76 1.85 -15.14 -14.93
CA ARG A 76 2.92 -15.65 -15.81
C ARG A 76 4.24 -14.93 -15.65
N ASN A 77 4.23 -13.66 -15.26
CA ASN A 77 5.46 -12.91 -15.02
C ASN A 77 6.10 -13.27 -13.67
N LEU A 78 5.31 -13.84 -12.73
CA LEU A 78 5.77 -14.15 -11.39
C LEU A 78 6.90 -15.20 -11.39
N GLU A 79 6.86 -16.18 -12.32
CA GLU A 79 7.88 -17.20 -12.42
C GLU A 79 9.28 -16.59 -12.68
N ALA A 80 9.37 -15.68 -13.66
CA ALA A 80 10.64 -14.99 -13.95
C ALA A 80 11.10 -14.13 -12.76
N ILE A 81 10.18 -13.43 -12.08
CA ILE A 81 10.50 -12.63 -10.88
C ILE A 81 11.08 -13.52 -9.76
N VAL A 82 10.53 -14.71 -9.57
CA VAL A 82 10.96 -15.64 -8.53
C VAL A 82 12.31 -16.28 -8.90
N ILE A 83 12.52 -16.68 -10.17
CA ILE A 83 13.78 -17.24 -10.67
C ILE A 83 14.91 -16.21 -10.59
N ASP A 84 14.63 -14.96 -10.98
CA ASP A 84 15.60 -13.84 -10.92
C ASP A 84 15.83 -13.35 -9.48
N GLU A 85 15.04 -13.84 -8.52
CA GLU A 85 15.00 -13.35 -7.14
C GLU A 85 14.80 -11.82 -7.04
N ALA A 86 14.23 -11.20 -8.08
CA ALA A 86 14.11 -9.75 -8.18
C ALA A 86 12.99 -9.30 -9.11
N ILE A 87 12.39 -8.15 -8.77
CA ILE A 87 11.56 -7.36 -9.68
C ILE A 87 12.47 -6.37 -10.39
N ARG A 88 12.49 -6.40 -11.72
CA ARG A 88 13.38 -5.58 -12.55
C ARG A 88 12.61 -4.59 -13.41
N ALA A 89 13.15 -3.40 -13.58
CA ALA A 89 12.60 -2.39 -14.48
C ALA A 89 12.90 -2.72 -15.97
N ASP A 90 14.03 -3.37 -16.24
CA ASP A 90 14.49 -3.78 -17.56
C ASP A 90 14.02 -5.18 -18.00
N ALA A 91 13.16 -5.82 -17.22
CA ALA A 91 12.60 -7.12 -17.56
C ALA A 91 11.75 -7.06 -18.83
N ALA A 92 11.78 -8.14 -19.61
CA ALA A 92 10.84 -8.40 -20.69
C ALA A 92 9.75 -9.36 -20.20
N PRO A 93 8.64 -8.84 -19.64
CA PRO A 93 7.60 -9.69 -19.06
C PRO A 93 6.88 -10.47 -20.15
N GLU A 94 6.46 -11.70 -19.85
CA GLU A 94 5.66 -12.53 -20.77
C GLU A 94 4.33 -11.84 -21.10
N VAL A 95 3.71 -11.20 -20.11
CA VAL A 95 2.51 -10.38 -20.28
C VAL A 95 2.85 -8.93 -19.97
N ASP A 96 3.15 -8.14 -21.00
CA ASP A 96 3.38 -6.71 -20.87
C ASP A 96 2.07 -5.94 -21.04
N VAL A 97 1.61 -5.35 -19.96
CA VAL A 97 0.35 -4.57 -19.95
C VAL A 97 0.50 -3.15 -20.47
N SER A 98 1.73 -2.64 -20.57
CA SER A 98 1.99 -1.26 -21.00
C SER A 98 2.00 -1.15 -22.53
N SER A 99 1.36 -0.11 -23.07
CA SER A 99 1.48 0.20 -24.50
C SER A 99 2.89 0.69 -24.88
N ALA A 100 3.24 0.64 -26.16
CA ALA A 100 4.49 1.20 -26.65
C ALA A 100 4.63 2.70 -26.32
N THR A 101 3.52 3.44 -26.41
CA THR A 101 3.48 4.87 -26.08
C THR A 101 3.76 5.11 -24.59
N THR A 102 3.17 4.31 -23.67
CA THR A 102 3.45 4.44 -22.25
C THR A 102 4.90 4.15 -21.92
N ARG A 103 5.48 3.11 -22.54
CA ARG A 103 6.90 2.81 -22.36
C ARG A 103 7.81 3.94 -22.85
N GLU A 104 7.45 4.58 -23.96
CA GLU A 104 8.23 5.71 -24.48
C GLU A 104 8.12 6.94 -23.57
N LEU A 105 6.93 7.26 -23.08
CA LEU A 105 6.74 8.33 -22.09
C LEU A 105 7.57 8.10 -20.83
N ARG A 106 7.63 6.85 -20.32
CA ARG A 106 8.46 6.51 -19.14
C ARG A 106 9.96 6.62 -19.44
N ARG A 107 10.42 6.30 -20.66
CA ARG A 107 11.82 6.49 -21.07
C ARG A 107 12.21 7.95 -21.21
N SER A 108 11.29 8.79 -21.63
CA SER A 108 11.53 10.24 -21.84
C SER A 108 11.35 11.06 -20.55
N ALA A 109 10.73 10.51 -19.51
CA ALA A 109 10.53 11.20 -18.24
C ALA A 109 11.81 11.13 -17.40
N GLU A 110 12.59 12.21 -17.42
CA GLU A 110 13.84 12.35 -16.68
C GLU A 110 13.57 12.57 -15.17
N LEU A 111 14.43 11.97 -14.34
CA LEU A 111 14.41 12.11 -12.90
C LEU A 111 15.53 13.05 -12.42
N ALA A 112 15.23 13.93 -11.48
CA ALA A 112 16.22 14.86 -10.92
C ALA A 112 17.41 14.13 -10.24
N THR A 113 17.23 12.88 -9.84
CA THR A 113 18.27 12.01 -9.27
C THR A 113 19.15 11.35 -10.33
N GLY A 114 18.88 11.59 -11.62
CA GLY A 114 19.50 10.96 -12.77
C GLY A 114 18.72 9.72 -13.25
N GLY A 115 18.89 9.41 -14.55
CA GLY A 115 18.15 8.37 -15.25
C GLY A 115 16.70 8.77 -15.53
N THR A 116 15.89 7.79 -15.90
CA THR A 116 14.51 7.97 -16.32
C THR A 116 13.54 7.18 -15.45
N VAL A 117 12.26 7.45 -15.59
CA VAL A 117 11.20 6.64 -14.93
C VAL A 117 11.26 5.16 -15.37
N ALA A 118 11.69 4.89 -16.60
CA ALA A 118 11.83 3.52 -17.12
C ALA A 118 12.92 2.70 -16.41
N ASP A 119 13.90 3.35 -15.76
CA ASP A 119 14.98 2.70 -15.02
C ASP A 119 14.56 2.26 -13.61
N ARG A 120 13.31 2.52 -13.23
CA ARG A 120 12.78 2.29 -11.90
C ARG A 120 11.63 1.28 -11.90
N VAL A 121 11.56 0.48 -10.84
CA VAL A 121 10.42 -0.43 -10.63
C VAL A 121 9.24 0.35 -10.05
N PRO A 122 8.08 0.37 -10.72
CA PRO A 122 6.92 1.09 -10.25
C PRO A 122 6.16 0.30 -9.19
N PHE A 123 5.76 1.00 -8.14
CA PHE A 123 4.82 0.54 -7.14
C PHE A 123 3.69 1.55 -6.98
N GLN A 124 2.51 1.07 -6.69
CA GLN A 124 1.35 1.88 -6.34
C GLN A 124 1.24 2.03 -4.82
N LEU A 125 0.62 3.10 -4.34
CA LEU A 125 0.42 3.33 -2.91
C LEU A 125 -0.95 2.85 -2.41
N SER A 126 -1.80 2.43 -3.34
CA SER A 126 -3.12 1.86 -3.04
C SER A 126 -3.29 0.50 -3.74
N PRO A 127 -3.90 -0.50 -3.10
CA PRO A 127 -4.29 -1.74 -3.77
C PRO A 127 -5.43 -1.53 -4.77
N ASN A 128 -6.12 -0.38 -4.68
CA ASN A 128 -7.18 0.06 -5.58
C ASN A 128 -6.72 1.22 -6.49
N ALA A 129 -5.42 1.29 -6.79
CA ALA A 129 -4.88 2.34 -7.63
C ALA A 129 -5.65 2.51 -8.95
N GLY A 130 -5.76 3.75 -9.43
CA GLY A 130 -6.54 4.08 -10.63
C GLY A 130 -6.14 3.26 -11.85
N ARG A 131 -4.83 3.09 -12.08
CA ARG A 131 -4.35 2.24 -13.19
C ARG A 131 -4.73 0.76 -13.03
N TRP A 132 -4.69 0.22 -11.83
CA TRP A 132 -5.15 -1.13 -11.59
C TRP A 132 -6.67 -1.24 -11.79
N ASN A 133 -7.42 -0.22 -11.37
CA ASN A 133 -8.86 -0.15 -11.57
C ASN A 133 -9.24 -0.12 -13.05
N GLU A 134 -8.52 0.67 -13.87
CA GLU A 134 -8.70 0.69 -15.32
C GLU A 134 -8.39 -0.67 -15.97
N LEU A 135 -7.30 -1.33 -15.56
CA LEU A 135 -6.92 -2.63 -16.08
C LEU A 135 -8.01 -3.69 -15.81
N ARG A 136 -8.47 -3.79 -14.56
CA ARG A 136 -9.52 -4.75 -14.18
C ARG A 136 -10.91 -4.40 -14.75
N SER A 137 -11.10 -3.16 -15.21
CA SER A 137 -12.32 -2.70 -15.89
C SER A 137 -12.25 -2.82 -17.43
N GLY A 138 -11.22 -3.50 -17.96
CA GLY A 138 -11.13 -3.80 -19.40
C GLY A 138 -10.08 -3.00 -20.16
N ALA A 139 -9.19 -2.25 -19.51
CA ALA A 139 -8.01 -1.61 -20.11
C ALA A 139 -8.34 -0.77 -21.37
N ALA A 140 -9.38 0.07 -21.31
CA ALA A 140 -9.90 0.78 -22.48
C ALA A 140 -8.98 1.93 -22.98
N GLY A 141 -8.08 2.45 -22.15
CA GLY A 141 -7.21 3.59 -22.47
C GLY A 141 -6.10 3.26 -23.47
N ALA A 142 -5.58 4.29 -24.19
CA ALA A 142 -4.50 4.12 -25.15
C ALA A 142 -3.14 3.74 -24.52
N HIS A 143 -2.99 3.90 -23.22
CA HIS A 143 -1.80 3.53 -22.47
C HIS A 143 -1.70 2.02 -22.19
N TRP A 144 -2.73 1.23 -22.53
CA TRP A 144 -2.76 -0.21 -22.37
C TRP A 144 -2.38 -0.93 -23.67
N SER A 145 -1.69 -2.06 -23.53
CA SER A 145 -1.36 -2.96 -24.64
C SER A 145 -2.57 -3.84 -25.02
N ASP A 146 -2.47 -4.55 -26.14
CA ASP A 146 -3.46 -5.56 -26.49
C ASP A 146 -3.44 -6.74 -25.51
N ALA A 147 -2.27 -7.08 -24.96
CA ALA A 147 -2.14 -8.09 -23.92
C ALA A 147 -2.92 -7.69 -22.65
N ALA A 148 -2.89 -6.39 -22.27
CA ALA A 148 -3.69 -5.90 -21.15
C ALA A 148 -5.21 -6.07 -21.38
N ARG A 149 -5.68 -5.78 -22.60
CA ARG A 149 -7.09 -5.91 -22.97
C ARG A 149 -7.57 -7.37 -23.03
N ALA A 150 -6.66 -8.28 -23.37
CA ALA A 150 -6.95 -9.72 -23.45
C ALA A 150 -6.80 -10.44 -22.10
N ALA A 151 -6.11 -9.83 -21.14
CA ALA A 151 -5.82 -10.46 -19.85
C ALA A 151 -7.08 -10.55 -18.97
N ASN A 152 -7.19 -11.67 -18.26
CA ASN A 152 -8.20 -11.83 -17.23
C ASN A 152 -7.68 -11.20 -15.92
N PRO A 153 -8.35 -10.19 -15.33
CA PRO A 153 -7.91 -9.56 -14.09
C PRO A 153 -7.72 -10.52 -12.92
N LEU A 154 -8.42 -11.67 -12.92
CA LEU A 154 -8.28 -12.69 -11.87
C LEU A 154 -6.96 -13.47 -11.94
N GLU A 155 -6.21 -13.35 -13.04
CA GLU A 155 -4.89 -13.96 -13.24
C GLU A 155 -3.74 -13.02 -12.85
N PHE A 156 -4.04 -11.86 -12.28
CA PHE A 156 -3.01 -10.98 -11.72
C PHE A 156 -2.72 -11.33 -10.25
N VAL A 157 -1.54 -10.94 -9.83
CA VAL A 157 -1.10 -10.99 -8.44
C VAL A 157 -0.61 -9.61 -8.01
N ILE A 158 -0.76 -9.31 -6.73
CA ILE A 158 -0.32 -8.04 -6.14
C ILE A 158 0.78 -8.35 -5.14
N LEU A 159 2.01 -7.98 -5.46
CA LEU A 159 3.17 -8.11 -4.59
C LEU A 159 3.21 -6.93 -3.63
N VAL A 160 3.19 -7.21 -2.33
CA VAL A 160 3.10 -6.18 -1.28
C VAL A 160 4.38 -6.12 -0.49
N THR A 161 4.88 -4.92 -0.30
CA THR A 161 6.07 -4.64 0.50
C THR A 161 5.94 -3.27 1.19
N SER A 162 7.02 -2.74 1.72
CA SER A 162 7.08 -1.36 2.22
C SER A 162 8.10 -0.54 1.44
N ALA A 163 7.88 0.76 1.35
CA ALA A 163 8.79 1.67 0.66
C ALA A 163 10.24 1.60 1.22
N GLY A 164 10.39 1.40 2.53
CA GLY A 164 11.71 1.25 3.15
C GLY A 164 12.40 -0.08 2.85
N ALA A 165 11.65 -1.12 2.47
CA ALA A 165 12.21 -2.43 2.14
C ALA A 165 12.69 -2.52 0.67
N VAL A 166 12.18 -1.65 -0.22
CA VAL A 166 12.57 -1.65 -1.64
C VAL A 166 13.80 -0.80 -1.92
N GLY A 167 14.34 -0.12 -0.92
CA GLY A 167 15.59 0.66 -1.02
C GLY A 167 15.48 2.03 -0.37
N SER A 168 16.61 2.70 -0.23
CA SER A 168 16.70 4.06 0.34
C SER A 168 16.51 5.17 -0.71
N ASP A 169 16.74 4.86 -1.99
CA ASP A 169 16.67 5.80 -3.12
C ASP A 169 15.33 5.73 -3.86
N VAL A 170 14.24 5.74 -3.08
CA VAL A 170 12.89 5.75 -3.61
C VAL A 170 12.44 7.15 -3.99
N ILE A 171 11.70 7.26 -5.08
CA ILE A 171 11.14 8.50 -5.58
C ILE A 171 9.63 8.41 -5.50
N PHE A 172 9.00 9.39 -4.87
CA PHE A 172 7.56 9.54 -4.85
C PHE A 172 7.10 10.35 -6.05
N ALA A 173 6.09 9.87 -6.75
CA ALA A 173 5.38 10.52 -7.84
C ALA A 173 3.94 10.78 -7.38
N ASN A 174 3.47 12.02 -7.48
CA ASN A 174 2.12 12.40 -7.01
C ASN A 174 1.00 12.05 -8.01
N GLY A 175 1.32 11.31 -9.05
CA GLY A 175 0.41 10.84 -10.09
C GLY A 175 1.07 9.75 -10.93
N ASP A 176 0.43 9.37 -12.05
CA ASP A 176 1.01 8.45 -13.04
C ASP A 176 2.36 8.98 -13.53
N ALA A 177 3.42 8.22 -13.33
CA ALA A 177 4.79 8.61 -13.68
C ALA A 177 5.03 8.78 -15.20
N ALA A 178 4.11 8.33 -16.05
CA ALA A 178 4.12 8.61 -17.49
C ALA A 178 3.40 9.93 -17.84
N ALA A 179 2.69 10.56 -16.90
CA ALA A 179 1.93 11.77 -17.19
C ALA A 179 2.81 13.02 -17.04
N PRO A 180 2.75 13.98 -18.00
CA PRO A 180 3.62 15.17 -18.01
C PRO A 180 3.43 16.10 -16.80
N ALA A 181 2.27 16.04 -16.14
CA ALA A 181 1.96 16.90 -15.00
C ALA A 181 2.45 16.31 -13.67
N THR A 182 2.99 15.09 -13.67
CA THR A 182 3.43 14.39 -12.46
C THR A 182 4.70 15.03 -11.91
N ARG A 183 4.70 15.24 -10.60
CA ARG A 183 5.83 15.77 -9.84
C ARG A 183 6.53 14.63 -9.12
N PHE A 184 7.86 14.66 -9.16
CA PHE A 184 8.73 13.68 -8.55
C PHE A 184 9.51 14.32 -7.40
N ALA A 185 9.65 13.59 -6.28
CA ALA A 185 10.48 14.02 -5.16
C ALA A 185 11.00 12.80 -4.37
N ALA A 186 12.19 12.93 -3.78
CA ALA A 186 12.84 11.90 -2.97
C ALA A 186 13.12 12.42 -1.54
N GLY A 187 13.47 11.53 -0.63
CA GLY A 187 13.86 11.88 0.73
C GLY A 187 12.80 12.69 1.50
N ASP A 188 13.21 13.80 2.11
CA ASP A 188 12.32 14.66 2.88
C ASP A 188 11.32 15.40 1.98
N ASP A 189 11.74 15.84 0.79
CA ASP A 189 10.86 16.44 -0.21
C ASP A 189 9.83 15.43 -0.71
N GLY A 190 10.21 14.17 -0.90
CA GLY A 190 9.30 13.07 -1.21
C GLY A 190 8.24 12.86 -0.12
N THR A 191 8.66 12.91 1.14
CA THR A 191 7.75 12.85 2.28
C THR A 191 6.81 14.06 2.35
N ALA A 192 7.31 15.25 2.03
CA ALA A 192 6.48 16.47 1.98
C ALA A 192 5.46 16.40 0.83
N LEU A 193 5.88 15.96 -0.36
CA LEU A 193 5.00 15.77 -1.51
C LEU A 193 3.93 14.70 -1.24
N LEU A 194 4.30 13.56 -0.61
CA LEU A 194 3.36 12.52 -0.19
C LEU A 194 2.25 13.09 0.71
N ARG A 195 2.63 13.89 1.73
CA ARG A 195 1.65 14.51 2.65
C ARG A 195 0.73 15.48 1.94
N ALA A 196 1.27 16.27 1.02
CA ALA A 196 0.48 17.20 0.21
C ALA A 196 -0.50 16.45 -0.71
N THR A 197 -0.07 15.36 -1.34
CA THR A 197 -0.92 14.51 -2.18
C THR A 197 -2.00 13.84 -1.33
N PHE A 198 -1.65 13.25 -0.19
CA PHE A 198 -2.59 12.62 0.73
C PHE A 198 -3.66 13.58 1.27
N ALA A 199 -3.34 14.86 1.41
CA ALA A 199 -4.32 15.87 1.83
C ALA A 199 -5.40 16.14 0.76
N LEU A 200 -5.09 15.88 -0.50
CA LEU A 200 -6.00 16.05 -1.65
C LEU A 200 -6.69 14.73 -2.03
N ASP A 201 -5.94 13.64 -1.99
CA ASP A 201 -6.38 12.28 -2.26
C ASP A 201 -5.91 11.35 -1.13
N PRO A 202 -6.74 11.09 -0.10
CA PRO A 202 -6.39 10.21 1.01
C PRO A 202 -6.20 8.73 0.62
N GLU A 203 -6.71 8.32 -0.53
CA GLU A 203 -6.57 6.94 -1.03
C GLU A 203 -5.32 6.75 -1.88
N LEU A 204 -4.66 7.84 -2.30
CA LEU A 204 -3.45 7.86 -3.13
C LEU A 204 -3.62 7.01 -4.40
N LEU A 205 -4.78 7.15 -5.07
CA LEU A 205 -5.18 6.27 -6.16
C LEU A 205 -4.26 6.37 -7.39
N ASP A 206 -3.75 7.56 -7.70
CA ASP A 206 -2.91 7.79 -8.87
C ASP A 206 -1.42 7.90 -8.53
N ALA A 207 -1.07 7.94 -7.24
CA ALA A 207 0.31 8.11 -6.82
C ALA A 207 1.14 6.84 -7.02
N GLU A 208 2.39 7.02 -7.47
CA GLU A 208 3.36 5.94 -7.64
C GLU A 208 4.59 6.15 -6.73
N LEU A 209 5.22 5.04 -6.35
CA LEU A 209 6.56 5.01 -5.80
C LEU A 209 7.47 4.30 -6.80
N LEU A 210 8.55 4.96 -7.16
CA LEU A 210 9.56 4.45 -8.08
C LEU A 210 10.76 3.95 -7.29
N ALA A 211 10.95 2.64 -7.25
CA ALA A 211 12.05 2.02 -6.53
C ALA A 211 13.28 1.81 -7.43
N PRO A 212 14.50 1.83 -6.88
CA PRO A 212 15.69 1.45 -7.65
C PRO A 212 15.56 0.01 -8.15
N SER A 213 16.05 -0.25 -9.37
CA SER A 213 16.10 -1.60 -9.94
C SER A 213 17.48 -2.20 -9.74
N PRO A 214 17.57 -3.50 -9.37
CA PRO A 214 16.49 -4.43 -9.08
C PRO A 214 15.94 -4.29 -7.65
N VAL A 215 14.65 -4.63 -7.45
CA VAL A 215 14.06 -4.80 -6.11
C VAL A 215 14.12 -6.29 -5.74
N PRO A 216 14.78 -6.68 -4.64
CA PRO A 216 14.90 -8.08 -4.26
C PRO A 216 13.52 -8.68 -3.93
N PHE A 217 13.25 -9.89 -4.44
CA PHE A 217 11.99 -10.61 -4.17
C PHE A 217 11.80 -10.88 -2.68
N SER A 218 12.89 -11.05 -1.92
CA SER A 218 12.85 -11.19 -0.45
C SER A 218 12.26 -9.99 0.31
N ALA A 219 12.14 -8.83 -0.34
CA ALA A 219 11.44 -7.67 0.21
C ALA A 219 9.91 -7.82 0.18
N VAL A 220 9.38 -8.75 -0.65
CA VAL A 220 7.93 -9.02 -0.74
C VAL A 220 7.48 -9.79 0.51
N THR A 221 6.51 -9.25 1.22
CA THR A 221 5.99 -9.85 2.46
C THR A 221 4.66 -10.56 2.28
N LEU A 222 3.89 -10.13 1.24
CA LEU A 222 2.57 -10.67 0.94
C LEU A 222 2.36 -10.70 -0.58
N ILE A 223 1.73 -11.77 -1.06
CA ILE A 223 1.21 -11.88 -2.42
C ILE A 223 -0.31 -11.99 -2.32
N GLY A 224 -1.01 -10.92 -2.75
CA GLY A 224 -2.46 -10.90 -2.86
C GLY A 224 -2.91 -11.58 -4.15
N VAL A 225 -3.94 -12.42 -4.07
CA VAL A 225 -4.51 -13.14 -5.21
C VAL A 225 -6.04 -13.08 -5.20
N ALA A 226 -6.66 -13.26 -6.37
CA ALA A 226 -8.10 -13.11 -6.53
C ALA A 226 -8.91 -14.26 -5.90
N ASN A 227 -8.41 -15.49 -5.94
CA ASN A 227 -9.15 -16.69 -5.57
C ASN A 227 -8.22 -17.85 -5.15
N GLU A 228 -8.82 -18.92 -4.64
CA GLU A 228 -8.12 -20.11 -4.17
C GLU A 228 -7.29 -20.83 -5.25
N PRO A 229 -7.80 -21.03 -6.49
CA PRO A 229 -7.02 -21.66 -7.55
C PRO A 229 -5.72 -20.90 -7.86
N VAL A 230 -5.76 -19.57 -7.95
CA VAL A 230 -4.57 -18.75 -8.19
C VAL A 230 -3.63 -18.80 -6.98
N ARG A 231 -4.18 -18.80 -5.75
CA ARG A 231 -3.37 -18.98 -4.54
C ARG A 231 -2.57 -20.29 -4.59
N ASP A 232 -3.22 -21.37 -4.97
CA ASP A 232 -2.58 -22.69 -5.00
C ASP A 232 -1.52 -22.77 -6.10
N GLN A 233 -1.75 -22.14 -7.27
CA GLN A 233 -0.74 -21.99 -8.33
C GLN A 233 0.48 -21.19 -7.85
N VAL A 234 0.26 -20.06 -7.19
CA VAL A 234 1.37 -19.25 -6.63
C VAL A 234 2.15 -20.02 -5.58
N ARG A 235 1.47 -20.74 -4.67
CA ARG A 235 2.14 -21.57 -3.66
C ARG A 235 2.98 -22.68 -4.28
N GLN A 236 2.45 -23.32 -5.31
CA GLN A 236 3.18 -24.36 -6.03
C GLN A 236 4.45 -23.78 -6.69
N LEU A 237 4.32 -22.65 -7.40
CA LEU A 237 5.44 -21.95 -8.04
C LEU A 237 6.53 -21.59 -7.01
N LEU A 238 6.16 -21.04 -5.86
CA LEU A 238 7.11 -20.70 -4.80
C LEU A 238 7.80 -21.95 -4.22
N ALA A 239 7.06 -23.05 -4.05
CA ALA A 239 7.59 -24.30 -3.56
C ALA A 239 8.58 -24.93 -4.57
N ASP A 240 8.24 -24.94 -5.86
CA ASP A 240 9.06 -25.47 -6.94
C ASP A 240 10.38 -24.68 -7.08
N ALA A 241 10.34 -23.38 -6.84
CA ALA A 241 11.51 -22.50 -6.80
C ALA A 241 12.28 -22.55 -5.47
N GLY A 242 11.84 -23.33 -4.49
CA GLY A 242 12.50 -23.45 -3.18
C GLY A 242 12.41 -22.20 -2.31
N VAL A 243 11.48 -21.28 -2.58
CA VAL A 243 11.34 -20.05 -1.80
C VAL A 243 10.94 -20.39 -0.36
N GLY A 244 11.71 -19.85 0.60
CA GLY A 244 11.52 -20.13 2.02
C GLY A 244 12.27 -21.36 2.53
N HIS A 245 13.07 -22.05 1.70
CA HIS A 245 13.87 -23.21 2.08
C HIS A 245 15.35 -23.02 1.70
N ASP A 246 16.25 -23.53 2.52
CA ASP A 246 17.67 -23.62 2.17
C ASP A 246 17.94 -24.85 1.29
N SER A 247 19.17 -24.96 0.77
CA SER A 247 19.62 -26.09 -0.05
C SER A 247 19.53 -27.45 0.67
N ALA A 248 19.30 -27.47 1.97
CA ALA A 248 19.05 -28.65 2.78
C ALA A 248 17.54 -28.87 3.10
N GLY A 249 16.64 -28.10 2.47
CA GLY A 249 15.20 -28.18 2.67
C GLY A 249 14.71 -27.62 3.99
N ARG A 250 15.55 -26.88 4.73
CA ARG A 250 15.17 -26.23 6.00
C ARG A 250 14.63 -24.83 5.70
N SER A 251 13.66 -24.37 6.50
CA SER A 251 13.15 -23.00 6.39
C SER A 251 14.29 -21.99 6.54
N SER A 252 14.64 -21.28 5.45
CA SER A 252 15.79 -20.35 5.40
C SER A 252 15.39 -18.88 5.47
N GLY A 253 14.12 -18.60 5.47
CA GLY A 253 13.57 -17.26 5.53
C GLY A 253 12.05 -17.29 5.46
N ALA A 254 11.41 -16.18 5.79
CA ALA A 254 9.96 -16.08 5.67
C ALA A 254 9.60 -15.97 4.18
N ALA A 255 9.06 -17.04 3.60
CA ALA A 255 8.38 -16.92 2.31
C ALA A 255 7.24 -15.88 2.40
N PRO A 256 6.97 -15.14 1.32
CA PRO A 256 5.85 -14.20 1.32
C PRO A 256 4.53 -14.95 1.62
N LYS A 257 3.68 -14.35 2.45
CA LYS A 257 2.33 -14.90 2.69
C LYS A 257 1.53 -14.81 1.39
N VAL A 258 0.88 -15.90 0.99
CA VAL A 258 -0.06 -15.89 -0.15
C VAL A 258 -1.48 -15.88 0.39
N ALA A 259 -2.22 -14.79 0.12
CA ALA A 259 -3.56 -14.57 0.67
C ALA A 259 -4.59 -14.25 -0.42
N VAL A 260 -5.76 -14.88 -0.34
CA VAL A 260 -6.91 -14.58 -1.18
C VAL A 260 -7.58 -13.31 -0.69
N TYR A 261 -7.66 -12.28 -1.55
CA TYR A 261 -8.29 -11.01 -1.23
C TYR A 261 -9.12 -10.48 -2.40
N PRO A 262 -10.33 -11.04 -2.64
CA PRO A 262 -11.17 -10.74 -3.79
C PRO A 262 -11.46 -9.25 -4.00
N PRO A 263 -11.65 -8.40 -2.96
CA PRO A 263 -11.93 -6.98 -3.16
C PRO A 263 -10.85 -6.22 -3.95
N TRP A 264 -9.60 -6.71 -3.97
CA TRP A 264 -8.55 -6.09 -4.76
C TRP A 264 -8.65 -6.36 -6.27
N PHE A 265 -9.48 -7.34 -6.68
CA PHE A 265 -9.57 -7.85 -8.04
C PHE A 265 -10.95 -7.64 -8.66
N GLN A 266 -11.91 -7.12 -7.91
CA GLN A 266 -13.24 -6.79 -8.42
C GLN A 266 -13.22 -5.36 -8.98
N ALA A 267 -13.77 -5.16 -10.18
CA ALA A 267 -14.05 -3.82 -10.68
C ALA A 267 -15.17 -3.19 -9.82
N GLU A 268 -15.00 -1.92 -9.48
CA GLU A 268 -16.01 -1.13 -8.79
C GLU A 268 -17.14 -0.71 -9.72
#